data_98ee1fa29d58bc2e8eb040eac809a6c7
#
_entry.id   98ee1fa29d58bc2e8eb040eac809a6c7
#
_cell.length_a   1.000
_cell.length_b   1.000
_cell.length_c   1.000
_cell.angle_alpha   90.00
_cell.angle_beta   90.00
_cell.angle_gamma   90.00
#
_symmetry.space_group_name_H-M   'P 1'
#
loop_
_entity.id
_entity.type
_entity.pdbx_description
1 polymer ?
#
loop_
_entity_poly.entity_id
_entity_poly.type
_entity_poly.pdbx_seq_one_letter_code
_entity_poly.pdbx_strand_id
1 'polypeptide(L)'
;MKMELSFWEGVTGVKKTFEVKLSQASGKINKKTVNVNIPPGVDSGDIFEMNIDGVTIELHIEVGSDTKFHRENLDLYTTIDVPFSVAALGGEIKFKHKEDEINVIIPAGVQVGDKIRIPNAGVKKEIFEGDLYLICNVIIPKKVTKKQKELLDEFSKTEKEKRNIFFESIK
;
A
#
# COMPACT_ATOMS: atom_id res chain seq x y z
N MET A 1 26.40 -5.66 10.63
CA MET A 1 25.31 -6.18 11.48
C MET A 1 24.01 -6.13 10.70
N LYS A 2 23.13 -7.14 10.82
CA LYS A 2 21.84 -7.17 10.11
C LYS A 2 20.75 -6.51 10.94
N MET A 3 19.90 -5.69 10.32
CA MET A 3 18.74 -5.05 10.95
C MET A 3 17.49 -5.31 10.14
N GLU A 4 16.53 -5.99 10.74
CA GLU A 4 15.24 -6.29 10.13
C GLU A 4 14.24 -5.17 10.46
N LEU A 5 13.57 -4.69 9.42
CA LEU A 5 12.49 -3.71 9.47
C LEU A 5 11.20 -4.34 8.96
N SER A 6 10.08 -3.99 9.53
CA SER A 6 8.78 -4.27 8.90
C SER A 6 8.63 -3.44 7.62
N PHE A 7 7.69 -3.83 6.76
CA PHE A 7 7.35 -3.07 5.56
C PHE A 7 7.11 -1.58 5.86
N TRP A 8 6.27 -1.30 6.84
CA TRP A 8 5.91 0.07 7.21
C TRP A 8 7.06 0.85 7.85
N GLU A 9 7.93 0.21 8.62
CA GLU A 9 9.15 0.85 9.13
C GLU A 9 10.08 1.27 7.98
N GLY A 10 10.18 0.46 6.92
CA GLY A 10 10.91 0.84 5.71
C GLY A 10 10.26 1.98 4.94
N VAL A 11 8.92 2.03 4.90
CA VAL A 11 8.15 3.09 4.22
C VAL A 11 8.20 4.42 4.98
N THR A 12 7.98 4.41 6.29
CA THR A 12 7.83 5.63 7.10
C THR A 12 9.07 6.07 7.84
N GLY A 13 10.12 5.22 7.83
CA GLY A 13 11.27 5.38 8.71
C GLY A 13 10.95 5.01 10.16
N VAL A 14 11.99 4.79 10.94
CA VAL A 14 11.86 4.37 12.34
C VAL A 14 13.09 4.75 13.17
N LYS A 15 12.88 5.02 14.45
CA LYS A 15 13.96 5.12 15.44
C LYS A 15 14.07 3.79 16.17
N LYS A 16 15.22 3.11 16.05
CA LYS A 16 15.49 1.84 16.74
C LYS A 16 16.62 1.99 17.73
N THR A 17 16.48 1.30 18.85
CA THR A 17 17.49 1.19 19.89
C THR A 17 17.94 -0.25 19.99
N PHE A 18 19.25 -0.48 19.98
CA PHE A 18 19.82 -1.82 20.13
C PHE A 18 21.13 -1.81 20.92
N GLU A 19 21.52 -2.96 21.44
CA GLU A 19 22.80 -3.13 22.14
C GLU A 19 23.88 -3.64 21.20
N VAL A 20 25.01 -2.96 21.20
CA VAL A 20 26.23 -3.40 20.51
C VAL A 20 27.23 -3.90 21.54
N LYS A 21 27.85 -5.06 21.27
CA LYS A 21 28.95 -5.61 22.05
C LYS A 21 30.28 -5.25 21.38
N LEU A 22 31.01 -4.37 21.97
CA LEU A 22 32.35 -3.97 21.50
C LEU A 22 33.41 -4.73 22.29
N SER A 23 34.30 -5.46 21.60
CA SER A 23 35.47 -6.10 22.20
C SER A 23 36.63 -5.11 22.23
N GLN A 24 37.14 -4.82 23.40
CA GLN A 24 38.35 -4.01 23.56
C GLN A 24 39.61 -4.86 23.37
N ALA A 25 40.71 -4.22 23.00
CA ALA A 25 42.01 -4.87 22.89
C ALA A 25 42.46 -5.59 24.20
N SER A 26 41.89 -5.20 25.34
CA SER A 26 42.08 -5.84 26.67
C SER A 26 41.26 -7.14 26.86
N GLY A 27 40.49 -7.59 25.86
CA GLY A 27 39.59 -8.74 25.97
C GLY A 27 38.29 -8.46 26.73
N LYS A 28 38.07 -7.23 27.20
CA LYS A 28 36.86 -6.85 27.91
C LYS A 28 35.74 -6.51 26.91
N ILE A 29 34.53 -7.08 27.12
CA ILE A 29 33.36 -6.80 26.29
C ILE A 29 32.57 -5.68 26.95
N ASN A 30 32.44 -4.54 26.25
CA ASN A 30 31.55 -3.46 26.64
C ASN A 30 30.24 -3.57 25.87
N LYS A 31 29.13 -3.47 26.58
CA LYS A 31 27.78 -3.34 25.96
C LYS A 31 27.45 -1.85 25.90
N LYS A 32 27.03 -1.39 24.72
CA LYS A 32 26.59 -0.03 24.51
C LYS A 32 25.25 0.01 23.83
N THR A 33 24.32 0.77 24.40
CA THR A 33 23.03 1.03 23.79
C THR A 33 23.16 2.13 22.75
N VAL A 34 22.72 1.88 21.53
CA VAL A 34 22.81 2.81 20.41
C VAL A 34 21.43 3.09 19.85
N ASN A 35 21.17 4.36 19.60
CA ASN A 35 19.96 4.81 18.92
C ASN A 35 20.27 5.10 17.46
N VAL A 36 19.52 4.49 16.57
CA VAL A 36 19.64 4.71 15.12
C VAL A 36 18.34 5.28 14.60
N ASN A 37 18.44 6.31 13.78
CA ASN A 37 17.33 6.87 13.05
C ASN A 37 17.41 6.40 11.61
N ILE A 38 16.50 5.48 11.22
CA ILE A 38 16.38 4.99 9.87
C ILE A 38 15.43 5.93 9.12
N PRO A 39 15.86 6.57 8.03
CA PRO A 39 15.01 7.47 7.26
C PRO A 39 13.89 6.68 6.53
N PRO A 40 12.81 7.35 6.12
CA PRO A 40 11.79 6.73 5.29
C PRO A 40 12.34 6.37 3.91
N GLY A 41 11.77 5.33 3.31
CA GLY A 41 12.07 4.91 1.94
C GLY A 41 13.32 4.07 1.79
N VAL A 42 13.83 3.48 2.86
CA VAL A 42 14.96 2.53 2.79
C VAL A 42 14.55 1.24 2.08
N ASP A 43 15.52 0.61 1.43
CA ASP A 43 15.37 -0.64 0.69
C ASP A 43 16.17 -1.78 1.34
N SER A 44 15.77 -3.02 1.07
CA SER A 44 16.60 -4.17 1.44
C SER A 44 17.93 -4.12 0.69
N GLY A 45 19.01 -4.26 1.44
CA GLY A 45 20.39 -4.12 0.93
C GLY A 45 21.01 -2.76 1.18
N ASP A 46 20.26 -1.76 1.64
CA ASP A 46 20.84 -0.48 2.08
C ASP A 46 21.79 -0.73 3.27
N ILE A 47 22.89 0.03 3.30
CA ILE A 47 23.92 -0.06 4.34
C ILE A 47 24.06 1.31 5.02
N PHE A 48 23.91 1.32 6.34
CA PHE A 48 24.17 2.49 7.16
C PHE A 48 25.44 2.30 7.98
N GLU A 49 26.40 3.20 7.82
CA GLU A 49 27.60 3.21 8.63
C GLU A 49 27.42 4.09 9.87
N MET A 50 27.87 3.59 11.00
CA MET A 50 27.93 4.36 12.25
C MET A 50 29.26 4.14 12.97
N ASN A 51 29.79 5.20 13.56
CA ASN A 51 31.00 5.12 14.39
C ASN A 51 30.60 5.08 15.86
N ILE A 52 31.03 4.04 16.55
CA ILE A 52 30.81 3.86 17.99
C ILE A 52 32.15 3.65 18.66
N ASP A 53 32.60 4.66 19.42
CA ASP A 53 33.89 4.66 20.15
C ASP A 53 35.09 4.33 19.24
N GLY A 54 35.10 4.87 18.01
CA GLY A 54 36.15 4.64 17.04
C GLY A 54 36.05 3.35 16.23
N VAL A 55 35.02 2.55 16.46
CA VAL A 55 34.72 1.35 15.68
C VAL A 55 33.58 1.65 14.69
N THR A 56 33.86 1.47 13.40
CA THR A 56 32.83 1.59 12.37
C THR A 56 31.98 0.30 12.29
N ILE A 57 30.68 0.44 12.41
CA ILE A 57 29.73 -0.65 12.32
C ILE A 57 28.83 -0.40 11.11
N GLU A 58 28.74 -1.39 10.24
CA GLU A 58 27.80 -1.41 9.12
C GLU A 58 26.50 -2.09 9.53
N LEU A 59 25.38 -1.39 9.30
CA LEU A 59 24.02 -1.92 9.44
C LEU A 59 23.47 -2.28 8.06
N HIS A 60 23.30 -3.55 7.80
CA HIS A 60 22.66 -4.06 6.59
C HIS A 60 21.16 -4.16 6.83
N ILE A 61 20.40 -3.39 6.08
CA ILE A 61 18.96 -3.32 6.22
C ILE A 61 18.28 -4.46 5.44
N GLU A 62 17.30 -5.09 6.06
CA GLU A 62 16.33 -5.98 5.42
C GLU A 62 14.92 -5.49 5.72
N VAL A 63 14.14 -5.22 4.68
CA VAL A 63 12.75 -4.78 4.79
C VAL A 63 11.82 -5.95 4.48
N GLY A 64 10.94 -6.24 5.42
CA GLY A 64 9.90 -7.27 5.26
C GLY A 64 8.81 -6.86 4.27
N SER A 65 8.02 -7.83 3.83
CA SER A 65 6.84 -7.63 3.00
C SER A 65 5.59 -7.35 3.84
N ASP A 66 4.57 -6.75 3.22
CA ASP A 66 3.23 -6.62 3.77
C ASP A 66 2.24 -7.49 2.99
N THR A 67 1.15 -7.93 3.64
CA THR A 67 0.15 -8.82 3.00
C THR A 67 -0.84 -8.08 2.11
N LYS A 68 -1.01 -6.77 2.31
CA LYS A 68 -1.97 -5.92 1.60
C LYS A 68 -1.31 -4.94 0.66
N PHE A 69 -0.12 -4.45 1.03
CA PHE A 69 0.59 -3.44 0.27
C PHE A 69 1.81 -4.03 -0.42
N HIS A 70 1.99 -3.64 -1.67
CA HIS A 70 3.20 -3.89 -2.44
C HIS A 70 3.88 -2.56 -2.74
N ARG A 71 5.22 -2.53 -2.72
CA ARG A 71 6.01 -1.34 -3.00
C ARG A 71 6.82 -1.57 -4.27
N GLU A 72 6.76 -0.62 -5.19
CA GLU A 72 7.64 -0.52 -6.36
C GLU A 72 8.34 0.83 -6.34
N ASN A 73 9.62 0.85 -6.02
CA ASN A 73 10.38 2.08 -5.79
C ASN A 73 9.75 2.95 -4.69
N LEU A 74 9.16 4.09 -5.07
CA LEU A 74 8.46 4.99 -4.14
C LEU A 74 6.94 4.83 -4.20
N ASP A 75 6.42 4.09 -5.17
CA ASP A 75 4.99 3.88 -5.32
C ASP A 75 4.50 2.71 -4.47
N LEU A 76 3.31 2.87 -3.93
CA LEU A 76 2.59 1.85 -3.17
C LEU A 76 1.39 1.36 -3.97
N TYR A 77 1.15 0.06 -3.92
CA TYR A 77 0.02 -0.61 -4.57
C TYR A 77 -0.77 -1.40 -3.54
N THR A 78 -2.08 -1.28 -3.59
CA THR A 78 -2.99 -2.10 -2.78
C THR A 78 -4.34 -2.23 -3.47
N THR A 79 -5.20 -3.10 -2.95
CA THR A 79 -6.55 -3.31 -3.49
C THR A 79 -7.56 -2.48 -2.72
N ILE A 80 -8.54 -1.91 -3.41
CA ILE A 80 -9.72 -1.28 -2.83
C ILE A 80 -10.98 -2.03 -3.25
N ASP A 81 -11.80 -2.42 -2.28
CA ASP A 81 -13.08 -3.05 -2.52
C ASP A 81 -14.13 -1.99 -2.89
N VAL A 82 -14.65 -2.09 -4.10
CA VAL A 82 -15.63 -1.16 -4.67
C VAL A 82 -16.98 -1.88 -4.78
N PRO A 83 -18.03 -1.46 -4.07
CA PRO A 83 -19.36 -2.01 -4.25
C PRO A 83 -19.82 -1.90 -5.70
N PHE A 84 -20.50 -2.92 -6.22
CA PHE A 84 -21.01 -2.96 -7.59
C PHE A 84 -21.78 -1.68 -7.99
N SER A 85 -22.64 -1.17 -7.11
CA SER A 85 -23.41 0.05 -7.37
C SER A 85 -22.52 1.29 -7.50
N VAL A 86 -21.46 1.38 -6.71
CA VAL A 86 -20.46 2.48 -6.79
C VAL A 86 -19.62 2.33 -8.05
N ALA A 87 -19.24 1.10 -8.42
CA ALA A 87 -18.51 0.85 -9.66
C ALA A 87 -19.31 1.29 -10.90
N ALA A 88 -20.63 1.02 -10.90
CA ALA A 88 -21.51 1.38 -12.01
C ALA A 88 -21.84 2.89 -12.08
N LEU A 89 -22.14 3.50 -10.95
CA LEU A 89 -22.67 4.87 -10.87
C LEU A 89 -21.61 5.94 -10.54
N GLY A 90 -20.43 5.49 -10.11
CA GLY A 90 -19.46 6.36 -9.46
C GLY A 90 -19.84 6.66 -8.02
N GLY A 91 -18.94 7.29 -7.29
CA GLY A 91 -19.17 7.67 -5.91
C GLY A 91 -17.89 7.90 -5.14
N GLU A 92 -18.01 7.93 -3.82
CA GLU A 92 -16.90 8.17 -2.91
C GLU A 92 -16.79 6.99 -1.93
N ILE A 93 -15.57 6.53 -1.70
CA ILE A 93 -15.26 5.46 -0.74
C ILE A 93 -14.19 5.96 0.22
N LYS A 94 -14.40 5.71 1.51
CA LYS A 94 -13.40 5.94 2.54
C LYS A 94 -12.39 4.81 2.54
N PHE A 95 -11.13 5.16 2.42
CA PHE A 95 -10.01 4.22 2.41
C PHE A 95 -9.03 4.56 3.54
N LYS A 96 -8.71 3.57 4.37
CA LYS A 96 -7.72 3.74 5.44
C LYS A 96 -6.32 3.56 4.88
N HIS A 97 -5.53 4.63 4.94
CA HIS A 97 -4.13 4.64 4.53
C HIS A 97 -3.25 5.13 5.67
N LYS A 98 -2.31 4.28 6.13
CA LYS A 98 -1.50 4.54 7.34
C LYS A 98 -2.41 4.82 8.54
N GLU A 99 -2.24 5.98 9.18
CA GLU A 99 -3.06 6.43 10.31
C GLU A 99 -4.31 7.23 9.88
N ASP A 100 -4.37 7.63 8.60
CA ASP A 100 -5.40 8.52 8.07
C ASP A 100 -6.50 7.77 7.30
N GLU A 101 -7.67 8.39 7.23
CA GLU A 101 -8.77 7.99 6.35
C GLU A 101 -8.87 9.00 5.20
N ILE A 102 -8.72 8.53 3.97
CA ILE A 102 -8.81 9.34 2.76
C ILE A 102 -10.09 9.04 2.00
N ASN A 103 -10.68 10.08 1.42
CA ASN A 103 -11.84 9.93 0.55
C ASN A 103 -11.37 9.69 -0.88
N VAL A 104 -11.76 8.57 -1.45
CA VAL A 104 -11.40 8.14 -2.80
C VAL A 104 -12.59 8.29 -3.73
N ILE A 105 -12.45 9.12 -4.76
CA ILE A 105 -13.49 9.29 -5.79
C ILE A 105 -13.36 8.15 -6.80
N ILE A 106 -14.42 7.37 -6.94
CA ILE A 106 -14.53 6.26 -7.86
C ILE A 106 -15.27 6.75 -9.11
N PRO A 107 -14.65 6.73 -10.30
CA PRO A 107 -15.33 7.06 -11.55
C PRO A 107 -16.46 6.08 -11.86
N ALA A 108 -17.55 6.56 -12.48
CA ALA A 108 -18.59 5.68 -12.97
C ALA A 108 -18.08 4.75 -14.08
N GLY A 109 -18.47 3.48 -14.01
CA GLY A 109 -18.05 2.47 -14.99
C GLY A 109 -16.68 1.86 -14.74
N VAL A 110 -16.09 2.06 -13.54
CA VAL A 110 -14.81 1.45 -13.18
C VAL A 110 -14.89 -0.08 -13.24
N GLN A 111 -13.83 -0.72 -13.73
CA GLN A 111 -13.73 -2.16 -13.89
C GLN A 111 -12.79 -2.79 -12.87
N VAL A 112 -12.87 -4.11 -12.70
CA VAL A 112 -11.91 -4.89 -11.91
C VAL A 112 -10.52 -4.73 -12.52
N GLY A 113 -9.55 -4.38 -11.67
CA GLY A 113 -8.16 -4.16 -12.07
C GLY A 113 -7.84 -2.72 -12.49
N ASP A 114 -8.83 -1.85 -12.65
CA ASP A 114 -8.57 -0.44 -12.88
C ASP A 114 -7.80 0.17 -11.70
N LYS A 115 -6.89 1.10 -12.00
CA LYS A 115 -6.02 1.73 -11.01
C LYS A 115 -6.46 3.16 -10.75
N ILE A 116 -6.72 3.50 -9.49
CA ILE A 116 -6.98 4.87 -9.04
C ILE A 116 -5.71 5.37 -8.37
N ARG A 117 -5.14 6.44 -8.91
CA ARG A 117 -3.93 7.08 -8.40
C ARG A 117 -4.28 8.10 -7.33
N ILE A 118 -3.64 8.01 -6.19
CA ILE A 118 -3.65 9.01 -5.12
C ILE A 118 -2.27 9.66 -5.08
N PRO A 119 -2.14 10.89 -5.55
CA PRO A 119 -0.85 11.57 -5.63
C PRO A 119 -0.21 11.78 -4.25
N ASN A 120 1.11 11.64 -4.17
CA ASN A 120 1.92 11.89 -2.98
C ASN A 120 1.52 11.06 -1.75
N ALA A 121 0.82 9.94 -1.96
CA ALA A 121 0.43 9.02 -0.90
C ALA A 121 1.30 7.75 -0.83
N GLY A 122 2.37 7.71 -1.58
CA GLY A 122 3.36 6.63 -1.58
C GLY A 122 4.42 6.76 -0.49
N VAL A 123 5.63 6.39 -0.84
CA VAL A 123 6.83 6.46 0.01
C VAL A 123 7.51 7.81 -0.19
N LYS A 124 7.88 8.44 0.91
CA LYS A 124 8.69 9.65 0.89
C LYS A 124 10.15 9.28 1.07
N LYS A 125 11.02 9.74 0.15
CA LYS A 125 12.47 9.59 0.25
C LYS A 125 13.12 10.93 -0.09
N GLU A 126 13.70 11.57 0.91
CA GLU A 126 14.25 12.93 0.78
C GLU A 126 13.21 13.94 0.28
N ILE A 127 13.39 14.47 -0.94
CA ILE A 127 12.48 15.43 -1.59
C ILE A 127 11.48 14.76 -2.54
N PHE A 128 11.62 13.45 -2.76
CA PHE A 128 10.76 12.70 -3.67
C PHE A 128 9.63 12.02 -2.90
N GLU A 129 8.44 12.06 -3.46
CA GLU A 129 7.27 11.34 -2.97
C GLU A 129 6.68 10.50 -4.10
N GLY A 130 6.42 9.23 -3.81
CA GLY A 130 5.70 8.34 -4.71
C GLY A 130 4.19 8.47 -4.55
N ASP A 131 3.46 7.70 -5.32
CA ASP A 131 2.00 7.68 -5.33
C ASP A 131 1.46 6.39 -4.71
N LEU A 132 0.19 6.43 -4.33
CA LEU A 132 -0.56 5.24 -3.97
C LEU A 132 -1.50 4.87 -5.11
N TYR A 133 -1.39 3.64 -5.59
CA TYR A 133 -2.27 3.06 -6.60
C TYR A 133 -3.24 2.09 -5.94
N LEU A 134 -4.52 2.40 -6.03
CA LEU A 134 -5.61 1.55 -5.57
C LEU A 134 -6.14 0.73 -6.74
N ILE A 135 -5.95 -0.59 -6.69
CA ILE A 135 -6.42 -1.52 -7.70
C ILE A 135 -7.86 -1.89 -7.36
N CYS A 136 -8.80 -1.55 -8.23
CA CYS A 136 -10.23 -1.76 -8.00
C CYS A 136 -10.58 -3.26 -8.00
N ASN A 137 -11.19 -3.71 -6.93
CA ASN A 137 -11.82 -5.01 -6.80
C ASN A 137 -13.33 -4.83 -6.65
N VAL A 138 -14.09 -5.05 -7.72
CA VAL A 138 -15.54 -4.83 -7.68
C VAL A 138 -16.23 -5.95 -6.93
N ILE A 139 -16.91 -5.60 -5.84
CA ILE A 139 -17.61 -6.55 -4.97
C ILE A 139 -19.07 -6.68 -5.38
N ILE A 140 -19.43 -7.89 -5.79
CA ILE A 140 -20.83 -8.29 -6.04
C ILE A 140 -21.38 -8.89 -4.74
N PRO A 141 -22.50 -8.39 -4.22
CA PRO A 141 -23.07 -8.89 -2.97
C PRO A 141 -23.53 -10.35 -3.11
N LYS A 142 -23.06 -11.21 -2.20
CA LYS A 142 -23.46 -12.63 -2.17
C LYS A 142 -24.93 -12.83 -1.76
N LYS A 143 -25.49 -11.88 -1.02
CA LYS A 143 -26.90 -11.87 -0.59
C LYS A 143 -27.48 -10.50 -0.90
N VAL A 144 -28.68 -10.48 -1.46
CA VAL A 144 -29.43 -9.27 -1.79
C VAL A 144 -30.78 -9.29 -1.09
N THR A 145 -31.26 -8.13 -0.70
CA THR A 145 -32.60 -7.96 -0.13
C THR A 145 -33.66 -8.12 -1.24
N LYS A 146 -34.92 -8.32 -0.85
CA LYS A 146 -36.02 -8.39 -1.81
C LYS A 146 -36.05 -7.15 -2.73
N LYS A 147 -35.92 -5.97 -2.17
CA LYS A 147 -35.91 -4.71 -2.94
C LYS A 147 -34.72 -4.62 -3.91
N GLN A 148 -33.51 -5.00 -3.46
CA GLN A 148 -32.34 -5.03 -4.33
C GLN A 148 -32.52 -6.02 -5.50
N LYS A 149 -33.12 -7.18 -5.23
CA LYS A 149 -33.45 -8.16 -6.30
C LYS A 149 -34.38 -7.57 -7.33
N GLU A 150 -35.48 -6.93 -6.91
CA GLU A 150 -36.43 -6.27 -7.80
C GLU A 150 -35.74 -5.23 -8.70
N LEU A 151 -34.89 -4.37 -8.12
CA LEU A 151 -34.13 -3.35 -8.88
C LEU A 151 -33.13 -3.96 -9.87
N LEU A 152 -32.45 -5.04 -9.49
CA LEU A 152 -31.52 -5.74 -10.39
C LEU A 152 -32.26 -6.46 -11.50
N ASP A 153 -33.46 -7.03 -11.24
CA ASP A 153 -34.32 -7.64 -12.26
C ASP A 153 -34.84 -6.60 -13.28
N GLU A 154 -35.20 -5.39 -12.81
CA GLU A 154 -35.56 -4.28 -13.69
C GLU A 154 -34.37 -3.83 -14.53
N PHE A 155 -33.21 -3.63 -13.92
CA PHE A 155 -31.97 -3.28 -14.62
C PHE A 155 -31.65 -4.30 -15.74
N SER A 156 -31.73 -5.60 -15.43
CA SER A 156 -31.39 -6.66 -16.38
C SER A 156 -32.32 -6.68 -17.64
N LYS A 157 -33.56 -6.20 -17.51
CA LYS A 157 -34.47 -6.07 -18.67
C LYS A 157 -33.97 -4.98 -19.63
N THR A 158 -33.52 -3.85 -19.11
CA THR A 158 -33.00 -2.76 -19.95
C THR A 158 -31.69 -3.14 -20.66
N GLU A 159 -30.86 -4.00 -20.07
CA GLU A 159 -29.66 -4.52 -20.73
C GLU A 159 -29.99 -5.42 -21.92
N LYS A 160 -31.00 -6.28 -21.79
CA LYS A 160 -31.45 -7.18 -22.88
C LYS A 160 -31.95 -6.40 -24.09
N GLU A 161 -32.73 -5.34 -23.86
CA GLU A 161 -33.21 -4.46 -24.93
C GLU A 161 -32.03 -3.83 -25.72
N LYS A 162 -31.04 -3.30 -25.05
CA LYS A 162 -29.83 -2.73 -25.69
C LYS A 162 -29.04 -3.78 -26.47
N ARG A 163 -28.91 -4.99 -25.97
CA ARG A 163 -28.23 -6.09 -26.68
C ARG A 163 -28.95 -6.46 -27.97
N ASN A 164 -30.28 -6.52 -27.98
CA ASN A 164 -31.03 -6.81 -29.16
C ASN A 164 -30.87 -5.75 -30.25
N ILE A 165 -30.91 -4.48 -29.89
CA ILE A 165 -30.66 -3.35 -30.82
C ILE A 165 -29.26 -3.44 -31.44
N PHE A 166 -28.23 -3.80 -30.65
CA PHE A 166 -26.88 -3.94 -31.15
C PHE A 166 -26.74 -5.08 -32.18
N PHE A 167 -27.37 -6.23 -31.95
CA PHE A 167 -27.33 -7.36 -32.87
C PHE A 167 -28.16 -7.13 -34.15
N GLU A 168 -29.21 -6.32 -34.08
CA GLU A 168 -29.98 -5.93 -35.26
C GLU A 168 -29.28 -4.92 -36.15
N SER A 169 -28.42 -4.07 -35.57
CA SER A 169 -27.63 -3.05 -36.33
C SER A 169 -26.40 -3.62 -37.05
N ILE A 170 -26.05 -4.90 -36.84
CA ILE A 170 -24.91 -5.59 -37.48
C ILE A 170 -25.36 -6.47 -38.67
N LYS A 171 -26.66 -6.58 -38.94
CA LYS A 171 -27.21 -7.25 -40.15
C LYS A 171 -27.31 -6.26 -41.29
#